data_1b9905e5fd9de401bdcf19c517bf431c
#
_entry.id   1b9905e5fd9de401bdcf19c517bf431c
#
_cell.length_a   1.000
_cell.length_b   1.000
_cell.length_c   1.000
_cell.angle_alpha   90.00
_cell.angle_beta   90.00
_cell.angle_gamma   90.00
#
_symmetry.space_group_name_H-M   'P 1'
#
loop_
_entity.id
_entity.type
_entity.pdbx_description
1 polymer ?
#
loop_
_entity_poly.entity_id
_entity_poly.type
_entity_poly.pdbx_seq_one_letter_code
_entity_poly.pdbx_strand_id
1 'polypeptide(L)'
;MAEQIIRVSQIGYLPEAKKFAILMTGDSGRWEYTRYDFSDLKEEGWHQLKIGEAVSDSFLISKHVYDGLADFPLNYMRQQRCGWNPFTGDSCHQKDGYIIYHPTKTGQHIDVRGGWHDASDCLQYATTTGNAIYQMMLAYEQYPELFGDMYQTNGTPGANGIPDIVDEIRWGLDWLDRMNPAPGEFYNQLADDRDHIGMRFPKDDQADYGWGVNNGRPVYFVTGEPQVQGKGMNISTGTSSIVGKYASCFALGSKILAPYYPELAERIGEKAKDAYDLGVRKPGFSQTASVRSPY
;
A
#
# COMPACT_ATOMS: atom_id res chain seq x y z
N MET A 1 -30.74 -26.58 -19.67
CA MET A 1 -31.47 -25.32 -19.39
C MET A 1 -30.42 -24.26 -19.09
N ALA A 2 -30.56 -23.06 -19.61
CA ALA A 2 -29.66 -21.97 -19.27
C ALA A 2 -29.70 -21.70 -17.75
N GLU A 3 -28.57 -21.58 -17.12
CA GLU A 3 -28.44 -21.21 -15.71
C GLU A 3 -28.85 -19.74 -15.53
N GLN A 4 -29.50 -19.43 -14.40
CA GLN A 4 -29.85 -18.06 -14.05
C GLN A 4 -29.29 -17.73 -12.68
N ILE A 5 -28.50 -16.65 -12.61
CA ILE A 5 -27.84 -16.19 -11.38
C ILE A 5 -28.14 -14.71 -11.19
N ILE A 6 -28.60 -14.32 -10.00
CA ILE A 6 -28.75 -12.91 -9.61
C ILE A 6 -27.56 -12.49 -8.76
N ARG A 7 -26.86 -11.44 -9.19
CA ARG A 7 -25.78 -10.80 -8.43
C ARG A 7 -26.25 -9.49 -7.82
N VAL A 8 -25.97 -9.34 -6.54
CA VAL A 8 -26.22 -8.15 -5.72
C VAL A 8 -24.95 -7.79 -4.93
N SER A 9 -24.89 -6.56 -4.41
CA SER A 9 -23.80 -6.20 -3.50
C SER A 9 -23.87 -7.02 -2.21
N GLN A 10 -22.82 -7.74 -1.91
CA GLN A 10 -22.72 -8.53 -0.67
C GLN A 10 -22.36 -7.65 0.55
N ILE A 11 -21.85 -6.45 0.33
CA ILE A 11 -21.67 -5.43 1.39
C ILE A 11 -23.05 -4.91 1.82
N GLY A 12 -24.02 -4.82 0.88
CA GLY A 12 -25.35 -4.28 1.09
C GLY A 12 -25.53 -2.91 0.46
N TYR A 13 -26.57 -2.20 0.92
CA TYR A 13 -26.98 -0.92 0.32
C TYR A 13 -27.48 0.04 1.41
N LEU A 14 -27.20 1.34 1.22
CA LEU A 14 -27.90 2.39 1.98
C LEU A 14 -29.35 2.49 1.51
N PRO A 15 -30.34 2.82 2.37
CA PRO A 15 -31.76 2.93 2.02
C PRO A 15 -32.00 3.86 0.82
N GLU A 16 -31.36 5.02 0.80
CA GLU A 16 -31.56 6.05 -0.23
C GLU A 16 -30.63 5.94 -1.46
N ALA A 17 -29.70 4.97 -1.43
CA ALA A 17 -28.79 4.78 -2.57
C ALA A 17 -29.49 4.17 -3.79
N LYS A 18 -28.93 4.39 -4.97
CA LYS A 18 -29.30 3.61 -6.16
C LYS A 18 -28.87 2.16 -5.98
N LYS A 19 -29.81 1.24 -6.23
CA LYS A 19 -29.62 -0.20 -6.02
C LYS A 19 -29.88 -0.95 -7.31
N PHE A 20 -28.92 -1.78 -7.71
CA PHE A 20 -29.02 -2.58 -8.91
C PHE A 20 -28.70 -4.04 -8.63
N ALA A 21 -29.43 -4.93 -9.29
CA ALA A 21 -29.10 -6.34 -9.41
C ALA A 21 -28.75 -6.66 -10.85
N ILE A 22 -27.90 -7.65 -11.06
CA ILE A 22 -27.55 -8.18 -12.38
C ILE A 22 -28.08 -9.62 -12.46
N LEU A 23 -29.05 -9.86 -13.35
CA LEU A 23 -29.42 -11.19 -13.76
C LEU A 23 -28.47 -11.65 -14.86
N MET A 24 -27.80 -12.74 -14.63
CA MET A 24 -26.96 -13.44 -15.59
C MET A 24 -27.72 -14.66 -16.07
N THR A 25 -27.89 -14.83 -17.38
CA THR A 25 -28.54 -16.00 -18.00
C THR A 25 -27.59 -16.59 -19.03
N GLY A 26 -27.27 -17.86 -18.91
CA GLY A 26 -26.31 -18.48 -19.83
C GLY A 26 -25.99 -19.93 -19.52
N ASP A 27 -24.98 -20.43 -20.22
CA ASP A 27 -24.38 -21.75 -20.03
C ASP A 27 -22.85 -21.65 -20.17
N SER A 28 -22.16 -22.76 -20.16
CA SER A 28 -20.69 -22.92 -20.03
C SER A 28 -19.78 -22.09 -20.94
N GLY A 29 -20.22 -21.03 -21.59
CA GLY A 29 -19.38 -20.21 -22.44
C GLY A 29 -19.97 -18.86 -22.83
N ARG A 30 -21.26 -18.67 -22.71
CA ARG A 30 -21.91 -17.42 -23.10
C ARG A 30 -22.97 -16.98 -22.09
N TRP A 31 -22.80 -15.75 -21.56
CA TRP A 31 -23.70 -15.15 -20.60
C TRP A 31 -24.30 -13.86 -21.16
N GLU A 32 -25.61 -13.70 -20.96
CA GLU A 32 -26.35 -12.46 -21.18
C GLU A 32 -26.58 -11.79 -19.82
N TYR A 33 -26.56 -10.46 -19.79
CA TYR A 33 -26.64 -9.68 -18.56
C TYR A 33 -27.81 -8.71 -18.66
N THR A 34 -28.71 -8.75 -17.69
CA THR A 34 -29.80 -7.78 -17.55
C THR A 34 -29.69 -7.10 -16.20
N ARG A 35 -29.68 -5.76 -16.21
CA ARG A 35 -29.67 -4.94 -15.00
C ARG A 35 -31.08 -4.63 -14.56
N TYR A 36 -31.38 -4.87 -13.30
CA TYR A 36 -32.64 -4.54 -12.65
C TYR A 36 -32.38 -3.45 -11.61
N ASP A 37 -33.11 -2.34 -11.70
CA ASP A 37 -33.13 -1.27 -10.72
C ASP A 37 -34.18 -1.62 -9.65
N PHE A 38 -33.77 -1.63 -8.37
CA PHE A 38 -34.66 -1.81 -7.23
C PHE A 38 -34.46 -0.71 -6.19
N SER A 39 -34.08 0.50 -6.63
CA SER A 39 -33.80 1.65 -5.78
C SER A 39 -35.01 2.09 -4.94
N ASP A 40 -36.24 1.74 -5.36
CA ASP A 40 -37.45 2.03 -4.60
C ASP A 40 -37.61 1.18 -3.32
N LEU A 41 -36.90 0.06 -3.19
CA LEU A 41 -36.84 -0.71 -1.97
C LEU A 41 -35.93 -0.01 -0.95
N LYS A 42 -36.54 0.66 0.04
CA LYS A 42 -35.85 1.46 1.07
C LYS A 42 -35.94 0.87 2.47
N GLU A 43 -36.77 -0.15 2.64
CA GLU A 43 -36.96 -0.80 3.94
C GLU A 43 -35.66 -1.39 4.44
N GLU A 44 -35.27 -1.03 5.68
CA GLU A 44 -34.09 -1.58 6.33
C GLU A 44 -34.32 -3.05 6.72
N GLY A 45 -33.31 -3.88 6.54
CA GLY A 45 -33.38 -5.31 6.88
C GLY A 45 -32.68 -6.19 5.84
N TRP A 46 -32.80 -7.50 6.05
CA TRP A 46 -32.29 -8.50 5.14
C TRP A 46 -33.30 -8.80 4.04
N HIS A 47 -32.85 -8.77 2.80
CA HIS A 47 -33.67 -8.97 1.61
C HIS A 47 -33.06 -10.00 0.68
N GLN A 48 -33.91 -10.58 -0.16
CA GLN A 48 -33.54 -11.36 -1.36
C GLN A 48 -34.38 -10.88 -2.54
N LEU A 49 -33.80 -10.91 -3.73
CA LEU A 49 -34.53 -10.65 -4.97
C LEU A 49 -34.87 -11.96 -5.66
N LYS A 50 -36.10 -12.04 -6.15
CA LYS A 50 -36.56 -13.15 -7.00
C LYS A 50 -36.91 -12.63 -8.38
N ILE A 51 -36.32 -13.21 -9.43
CA ILE A 51 -36.59 -12.89 -10.84
C ILE A 51 -36.86 -14.20 -11.56
N GLY A 52 -38.12 -14.47 -11.89
CA GLY A 52 -38.56 -15.78 -12.36
C GLY A 52 -38.32 -16.85 -11.27
N GLU A 53 -37.53 -17.88 -11.59
CA GLU A 53 -37.15 -18.92 -10.63
C GLU A 53 -35.81 -18.64 -9.92
N ALA A 54 -35.04 -17.65 -10.43
CA ALA A 54 -33.76 -17.29 -9.81
C ALA A 54 -33.98 -16.47 -8.53
N VAL A 55 -33.19 -16.77 -7.47
CA VAL A 55 -33.17 -16.07 -6.20
C VAL A 55 -31.75 -15.59 -5.93
N SER A 56 -31.58 -14.36 -5.48
CA SER A 56 -30.28 -13.82 -5.11
C SER A 56 -29.80 -14.38 -3.77
N ASP A 57 -28.49 -14.22 -3.49
CA ASP A 57 -28.02 -14.24 -2.12
C ASP A 57 -28.71 -13.15 -1.29
N SER A 58 -28.78 -13.34 0.04
CA SER A 58 -29.31 -12.34 0.94
C SER A 58 -28.37 -11.13 1.00
N PHE A 59 -28.95 -9.93 1.07
CA PHE A 59 -28.23 -8.68 1.23
C PHE A 59 -28.92 -7.78 2.26
N LEU A 60 -28.13 -6.91 2.89
CA LEU A 60 -28.62 -5.97 3.90
C LEU A 60 -28.92 -4.61 3.27
N ILE A 61 -30.05 -4.02 3.60
CA ILE A 61 -30.29 -2.59 3.45
C ILE A 61 -30.26 -1.96 4.84
N SER A 62 -29.35 -1.03 5.08
CA SER A 62 -29.25 -0.33 6.37
C SER A 62 -28.51 1.00 6.19
N LYS A 63 -28.90 2.00 6.97
CA LYS A 63 -28.14 3.25 7.08
C LYS A 63 -26.72 3.06 7.66
N HIS A 64 -26.49 1.94 8.33
CA HIS A 64 -25.23 1.55 8.97
C HIS A 64 -24.44 0.52 8.16
N VAL A 65 -24.82 0.21 6.93
CA VAL A 65 -24.24 -0.88 6.14
C VAL A 65 -22.75 -0.70 5.83
N TYR A 66 -22.25 0.53 5.86
CA TYR A 66 -20.86 0.87 5.60
C TYR A 66 -20.09 1.27 6.88
N ASP A 67 -20.70 1.17 8.07
CA ASP A 67 -20.00 1.47 9.31
C ASP A 67 -18.78 0.54 9.48
N GLY A 68 -17.62 1.11 9.77
CA GLY A 68 -16.35 0.40 9.90
C GLY A 68 -15.72 -0.06 8.57
N LEU A 69 -16.37 0.16 7.42
CA LEU A 69 -15.82 -0.26 6.13
C LEU A 69 -14.55 0.50 5.76
N ALA A 70 -14.40 1.74 6.22
CA ALA A 70 -13.19 2.54 5.98
C ALA A 70 -11.95 1.94 6.66
N ASP A 71 -12.11 1.30 7.82
CA ASP A 71 -11.01 0.64 8.55
C ASP A 71 -10.70 -0.76 8.01
N PHE A 72 -11.65 -1.40 7.34
CA PHE A 72 -11.48 -2.77 6.84
C PHE A 72 -10.27 -2.96 5.90
N PRO A 73 -9.99 -2.08 4.92
CA PRO A 73 -8.82 -2.19 4.07
C PRO A 73 -7.48 -2.04 4.81
N LEU A 74 -7.45 -1.42 5.98
CA LEU A 74 -6.23 -1.31 6.79
C LEU A 74 -5.73 -2.68 7.26
N ASN A 75 -6.61 -3.68 7.36
CA ASN A 75 -6.20 -5.04 7.65
C ASN A 75 -5.29 -5.62 6.57
N TYR A 76 -5.54 -5.27 5.28
CA TYR A 76 -4.66 -5.65 4.20
C TYR A 76 -3.28 -5.00 4.36
N MET A 77 -3.24 -3.70 4.67
CA MET A 77 -1.98 -2.99 4.89
C MET A 77 -1.17 -3.60 6.05
N ARG A 78 -1.83 -3.92 7.17
CA ARG A 78 -1.19 -4.60 8.30
C ARG A 78 -0.62 -5.97 7.93
N GLN A 79 -1.30 -6.73 7.06
CA GLN A 79 -0.81 -8.02 6.56
C GLN A 79 0.44 -7.88 5.69
N GLN A 80 0.61 -6.75 5.01
CA GLN A 80 1.77 -6.47 4.17
C GLN A 80 2.97 -5.88 4.94
N ARG A 81 2.85 -5.61 6.23
CA ARG A 81 3.95 -5.04 7.01
C ARG A 81 5.22 -5.90 6.91
N CYS A 82 6.32 -5.26 6.52
CA CYS A 82 7.68 -5.79 6.64
C CYS A 82 8.23 -5.44 8.02
N GLY A 83 9.08 -6.26 8.57
CA GLY A 83 9.44 -6.15 9.98
C GLY A 83 8.44 -6.92 10.83
N TRP A 84 7.86 -6.29 11.85
CA TRP A 84 6.82 -6.92 12.66
C TRP A 84 5.50 -7.02 11.91
N ASN A 85 4.94 -8.23 11.85
CA ASN A 85 3.65 -8.48 11.24
C ASN A 85 2.66 -9.00 12.31
N PRO A 86 1.57 -8.26 12.60
CA PRO A 86 0.63 -8.61 13.68
C PRO A 86 -0.23 -9.83 13.36
N PHE A 87 -0.41 -10.20 12.09
CA PHE A 87 -1.19 -11.36 11.69
C PHE A 87 -0.44 -12.68 11.86
N THR A 88 0.86 -12.67 11.60
CA THR A 88 1.69 -13.87 11.78
C THR A 88 2.32 -13.94 13.16
N GLY A 89 2.34 -12.82 13.91
CA GLY A 89 3.02 -12.70 15.18
C GLY A 89 4.55 -12.86 15.10
N ASP A 90 5.11 -12.64 13.90
CA ASP A 90 6.53 -12.85 13.59
C ASP A 90 7.15 -11.59 12.98
N SER A 91 8.47 -11.57 12.93
CA SER A 91 9.27 -10.53 12.27
C SER A 91 10.03 -11.09 11.07
N CYS A 92 10.16 -10.28 10.01
CA CYS A 92 10.96 -10.59 8.83
C CYS A 92 11.96 -9.47 8.53
N HIS A 93 12.96 -9.75 7.70
CA HIS A 93 13.88 -8.77 7.09
C HIS A 93 14.51 -7.77 8.09
N GLN A 94 14.94 -8.28 9.26
CA GLN A 94 15.43 -7.44 10.35
C GLN A 94 16.84 -6.87 10.12
N LYS A 95 17.49 -7.20 8.99
CA LYS A 95 18.85 -6.77 8.66
C LYS A 95 18.95 -5.96 7.38
N ASP A 96 17.83 -5.38 6.89
CA ASP A 96 17.84 -4.53 5.71
C ASP A 96 18.50 -3.19 5.99
N GLY A 97 19.33 -2.64 5.12
CA GLY A 97 19.72 -3.19 3.84
C GLY A 97 21.10 -2.68 3.42
N TYR A 98 21.61 -3.21 2.29
CA TYR A 98 22.91 -2.82 1.73
C TYR A 98 22.75 -1.86 0.56
N ILE A 99 23.46 -0.74 0.61
CA ILE A 99 23.38 0.33 -0.39
C ILE A 99 23.94 -0.13 -1.73
N ILE A 100 23.18 0.10 -2.80
CA ILE A 100 23.56 -0.15 -4.18
C ILE A 100 23.51 1.17 -4.96
N TYR A 101 24.47 1.35 -5.86
CA TYR A 101 24.63 2.49 -6.79
C TYR A 101 24.81 3.87 -6.15
N HIS A 102 25.08 3.98 -4.86
CA HIS A 102 25.50 5.24 -4.28
C HIS A 102 26.97 5.54 -4.67
N PRO A 103 27.30 6.78 -5.06
CA PRO A 103 28.65 7.12 -5.56
C PRO A 103 29.80 6.77 -4.60
N THR A 104 29.56 6.83 -3.29
CA THR A 104 30.60 6.65 -2.27
C THR A 104 30.25 5.69 -1.14
N LYS A 105 28.99 5.19 -1.07
CA LYS A 105 28.48 4.37 0.04
C LYS A 105 28.03 2.98 -0.39
N THR A 106 28.15 2.61 -1.68
CA THR A 106 27.79 1.28 -2.15
C THR A 106 28.46 0.19 -1.31
N GLY A 107 27.66 -0.79 -0.86
CA GLY A 107 28.09 -1.88 0.02
C GLY A 107 28.02 -1.57 1.53
N GLN A 108 27.79 -0.30 1.92
CA GLN A 108 27.54 0.03 3.32
C GLN A 108 26.12 -0.38 3.72
N HIS A 109 25.95 -0.74 5.00
CA HIS A 109 24.65 -1.08 5.56
C HIS A 109 23.97 0.16 6.14
N ILE A 110 22.66 0.30 5.90
CA ILE A 110 21.77 1.28 6.54
C ILE A 110 20.52 0.59 7.10
N ASP A 111 19.90 1.15 8.14
CA ASP A 111 18.65 0.63 8.69
C ASP A 111 17.44 1.14 7.86
N VAL A 112 16.91 0.25 7.02
CA VAL A 112 15.70 0.50 6.22
C VAL A 112 14.61 -0.53 6.50
N ARG A 113 14.56 -1.06 7.73
CA ARG A 113 13.52 -1.99 8.18
C ARG A 113 12.16 -1.30 8.24
N GLY A 114 11.09 -2.06 8.04
CA GLY A 114 9.71 -1.58 8.08
C GLY A 114 9.07 -1.44 6.71
N GLY A 115 8.02 -0.63 6.59
CA GLY A 115 7.24 -0.48 5.36
C GLY A 115 6.38 -1.69 5.04
N TRP A 116 5.97 -1.81 3.78
CA TRP A 116 5.08 -2.89 3.30
C TRP A 116 5.69 -3.60 2.11
N HIS A 117 5.51 -4.93 2.07
CA HIS A 117 5.77 -5.71 0.87
C HIS A 117 4.80 -5.27 -0.24
N ASP A 118 5.28 -5.24 -1.48
CA ASP A 118 4.50 -4.71 -2.60
C ASP A 118 3.42 -5.69 -3.09
N ALA A 119 3.75 -6.98 -3.12
CA ALA A 119 2.86 -8.02 -3.62
C ALA A 119 3.05 -9.35 -2.84
N SER A 120 2.98 -10.48 -3.54
CA SER A 120 3.27 -11.82 -2.99
C SER A 120 4.77 -12.13 -2.86
N ASP A 121 5.61 -11.31 -3.47
CA ASP A 121 7.05 -11.21 -3.22
C ASP A 121 7.34 -10.29 -2.03
N CYS A 122 8.60 -10.16 -1.66
CA CYS A 122 9.00 -9.34 -0.53
C CYS A 122 9.62 -7.99 -0.96
N LEU A 123 9.52 -7.60 -2.23
CA LEU A 123 10.01 -6.30 -2.70
C LEU A 123 9.25 -5.15 -2.04
N GLN A 124 9.93 -4.00 -1.96
CA GLN A 124 9.34 -2.76 -1.46
C GLN A 124 9.78 -1.59 -2.35
N TYR A 125 8.84 -0.73 -2.68
CA TYR A 125 9.08 0.41 -3.56
C TYR A 125 8.63 1.72 -2.92
N ALA A 126 9.47 2.75 -2.98
CA ALA A 126 9.09 4.09 -2.53
C ALA A 126 7.91 4.65 -3.35
N THR A 127 7.77 4.23 -4.61
CA THR A 127 6.66 4.63 -5.48
C THR A 127 5.30 4.13 -5.01
N THR A 128 5.14 2.83 -4.78
CA THR A 128 3.86 2.24 -4.37
C THR A 128 3.52 2.59 -2.93
N THR A 129 4.52 2.53 -2.04
CA THR A 129 4.40 2.97 -0.66
C THR A 129 3.97 4.44 -0.57
N GLY A 130 4.60 5.34 -1.32
CA GLY A 130 4.23 6.75 -1.33
C GLY A 130 2.80 6.98 -1.85
N ASN A 131 2.35 6.23 -2.86
CA ASN A 131 0.96 6.30 -3.32
C ASN A 131 -0.02 5.84 -2.23
N ALA A 132 0.25 4.72 -1.57
CA ALA A 132 -0.62 4.20 -0.51
C ALA A 132 -0.73 5.19 0.66
N ILE A 133 0.40 5.71 1.15
CA ILE A 133 0.43 6.70 2.22
C ILE A 133 -0.37 7.95 1.82
N TYR A 134 -0.13 8.49 0.62
CA TYR A 134 -0.77 9.72 0.18
C TYR A 134 -2.29 9.57 0.07
N GLN A 135 -2.76 8.44 -0.43
CA GLN A 135 -4.20 8.15 -0.51
C GLN A 135 -4.83 7.97 0.87
N MET A 136 -4.19 7.26 1.80
CA MET A 136 -4.66 7.17 3.18
C MET A 136 -4.72 8.53 3.86
N MET A 137 -3.71 9.38 3.65
CA MET A 137 -3.69 10.75 4.18
C MET A 137 -4.83 11.61 3.64
N LEU A 138 -5.12 11.55 2.34
CA LEU A 138 -6.25 12.27 1.75
C LEU A 138 -7.58 11.76 2.29
N ALA A 139 -7.74 10.45 2.44
CA ALA A 139 -8.97 9.88 3.00
C ALA A 139 -9.19 10.36 4.44
N TYR A 140 -8.15 10.34 5.27
CA TYR A 140 -8.22 10.82 6.64
C TYR A 140 -8.46 12.33 6.74
N GLU A 141 -7.80 13.15 5.90
CA GLU A 141 -7.97 14.61 5.89
C GLU A 141 -9.41 15.00 5.53
N GLN A 142 -10.05 14.25 4.61
CA GLN A 142 -11.40 14.55 4.14
C GLN A 142 -12.49 14.03 5.07
N TYR A 143 -12.29 12.89 5.70
CA TYR A 143 -13.31 12.18 6.47
C TYR A 143 -12.72 11.51 7.73
N PRO A 144 -12.12 12.29 8.65
CA PRO A 144 -11.47 11.72 9.84
C PRO A 144 -12.45 10.94 10.75
N GLU A 145 -13.71 11.31 10.75
CA GLU A 145 -14.76 10.69 11.55
C GLU A 145 -15.15 9.27 11.12
N LEU A 146 -14.71 8.83 9.94
CA LEU A 146 -15.00 7.48 9.45
C LEU A 146 -13.98 6.43 9.95
N PHE A 147 -12.90 6.86 10.60
CA PHE A 147 -11.83 5.97 11.03
C PHE A 147 -11.84 5.79 12.55
N GLY A 148 -11.83 4.52 12.98
CA GLY A 148 -11.84 4.12 14.38
C GLY A 148 -10.44 3.97 14.99
N ASP A 149 -10.43 3.57 16.26
CA ASP A 149 -9.24 3.25 17.06
C ASP A 149 -9.48 1.88 17.71
N MET A 150 -9.14 0.82 17.00
CA MET A 150 -9.37 -0.57 17.37
C MET A 150 -8.06 -1.37 17.53
N TYR A 151 -6.94 -0.81 17.12
CA TYR A 151 -5.64 -1.47 17.13
C TYR A 151 -4.57 -0.59 17.78
N GLN A 152 -3.60 -1.23 18.38
CA GLN A 152 -2.36 -0.59 18.85
C GLN A 152 -1.47 -0.22 17.67
N THR A 153 -0.53 0.69 17.88
CA THR A 153 0.46 1.11 16.86
C THR A 153 1.21 -0.06 16.23
N ASN A 154 1.44 -1.14 16.96
CA ASN A 154 2.06 -2.36 16.44
C ASN A 154 1.10 -3.24 15.62
N GLY A 155 -0.17 -2.87 15.51
CA GLY A 155 -1.21 -3.59 14.76
C GLY A 155 -1.90 -4.73 15.52
N THR A 156 -1.63 -4.90 16.83
CA THR A 156 -2.38 -5.84 17.67
C THR A 156 -3.69 -5.22 18.15
N PRO A 157 -4.75 -6.01 18.41
CA PRO A 157 -6.03 -5.47 18.89
C PRO A 157 -5.90 -4.63 20.16
N GLY A 158 -6.69 -3.55 20.24
CA GLY A 158 -6.78 -2.66 21.40
C GLY A 158 -6.59 -1.19 21.02
N ALA A 159 -7.45 -0.31 21.51
CA ALA A 159 -7.36 1.13 21.29
C ALA A 159 -6.11 1.75 21.94
N ASN A 160 -5.56 2.79 21.30
CA ASN A 160 -4.38 3.51 21.81
C ASN A 160 -4.56 5.03 21.84
N GLY A 161 -5.75 5.55 21.50
CA GLY A 161 -6.05 6.98 21.43
C GLY A 161 -5.68 7.63 20.09
N ILE A 162 -5.27 6.83 19.10
CA ILE A 162 -4.88 7.29 17.77
C ILE A 162 -5.72 6.54 16.73
N PRO A 163 -6.33 7.22 15.75
CA PRO A 163 -7.05 6.53 14.69
C PRO A 163 -6.16 5.51 13.96
N ASP A 164 -6.68 4.32 13.71
CA ASP A 164 -5.94 3.21 13.09
C ASP A 164 -5.27 3.57 11.76
N ILE A 165 -5.93 4.40 10.95
CA ILE A 165 -5.35 4.88 9.70
C ILE A 165 -4.13 5.76 9.93
N VAL A 166 -4.10 6.55 11.01
CA VAL A 166 -2.94 7.40 11.35
C VAL A 166 -1.75 6.56 11.76
N ASP A 167 -1.98 5.48 12.51
CA ASP A 167 -0.95 4.50 12.85
C ASP A 167 -0.36 3.82 11.60
N GLU A 168 -1.21 3.50 10.62
CA GLU A 168 -0.77 2.88 9.38
C GLU A 168 -0.03 3.87 8.47
N ILE A 169 -0.50 5.12 8.38
CA ILE A 169 0.20 6.22 7.72
C ILE A 169 1.59 6.41 8.35
N ARG A 170 1.65 6.45 9.67
CA ARG A 170 2.93 6.56 10.40
C ARG A 170 3.87 5.41 10.08
N TRP A 171 3.39 4.17 9.99
CA TRP A 171 4.19 3.00 9.63
C TRP A 171 4.91 3.18 8.27
N GLY A 172 4.18 3.63 7.27
CA GLY A 172 4.75 3.89 5.95
C GLY A 172 5.69 5.08 5.91
N LEU A 173 5.34 6.18 6.61
CA LEU A 173 6.18 7.38 6.68
C LEU A 173 7.48 7.13 7.44
N ASP A 174 7.47 6.32 8.50
CA ASP A 174 8.69 5.92 9.22
C ASP A 174 9.65 5.13 8.31
N TRP A 175 9.12 4.30 7.43
CA TRP A 175 9.94 3.62 6.44
C TRP A 175 10.50 4.58 5.37
N LEU A 176 9.69 5.49 4.81
CA LEU A 176 10.19 6.50 3.87
C LEU A 176 11.24 7.41 4.53
N ASP A 177 11.07 7.74 5.80
CA ASP A 177 12.05 8.52 6.57
C ASP A 177 13.41 7.81 6.65
N ARG A 178 13.42 6.48 6.87
CA ARG A 178 14.63 5.65 6.82
C ARG A 178 15.23 5.51 5.43
N MET A 179 14.37 5.50 4.40
CA MET A 179 14.78 5.48 2.99
C MET A 179 15.31 6.86 2.51
N ASN A 180 15.36 7.85 3.39
CA ASN A 180 16.01 9.16 3.21
C ASN A 180 16.85 9.50 4.44
N PRO A 181 17.99 8.83 4.66
CA PRO A 181 18.78 8.96 5.90
C PRO A 181 19.54 10.30 6.02
N ALA A 182 19.76 11.00 4.93
CA ALA A 182 20.48 12.27 4.90
C ALA A 182 19.97 13.19 3.77
N PRO A 183 20.20 14.52 3.84
CA PRO A 183 19.83 15.43 2.77
C PRO A 183 20.40 15.01 1.41
N GLY A 184 19.53 14.98 0.39
CA GLY A 184 19.88 14.56 -0.96
C GLY A 184 20.08 13.05 -1.15
N GLU A 185 19.96 12.26 -0.10
CA GLU A 185 20.15 10.79 -0.14
C GLU A 185 18.78 10.09 -0.11
N PHE A 186 18.27 9.72 -1.28
CA PHE A 186 16.99 9.07 -1.45
C PHE A 186 17.15 7.68 -2.08
N TYR A 187 16.38 6.72 -1.58
CA TYR A 187 16.36 5.36 -2.10
C TYR A 187 15.01 5.04 -2.74
N ASN A 188 15.05 4.24 -3.83
CA ASN A 188 13.89 3.95 -4.66
C ASN A 188 13.18 2.67 -4.25
N GLN A 189 13.96 1.64 -3.94
CA GLN A 189 13.43 0.31 -3.65
C GLN A 189 14.33 -0.47 -2.71
N LEU A 190 13.75 -1.49 -2.12
CA LEU A 190 14.42 -2.50 -1.30
C LEU A 190 14.15 -3.86 -1.91
N ALA A 191 15.19 -4.70 -2.07
CA ALA A 191 15.22 -5.90 -2.89
C ALA A 191 15.11 -5.61 -4.41
N ASP A 192 15.10 -6.63 -5.22
CA ASP A 192 14.99 -6.59 -6.69
C ASP A 192 14.33 -7.87 -7.23
N ASP A 193 14.23 -8.00 -8.56
CA ASP A 193 13.57 -9.10 -9.25
C ASP A 193 14.17 -10.50 -8.97
N ARG A 194 15.28 -10.62 -8.24
CA ARG A 194 15.76 -11.90 -7.68
C ARG A 194 14.81 -12.45 -6.62
N ASP A 195 13.96 -11.59 -6.04
CA ASP A 195 12.92 -11.94 -5.09
C ASP A 195 11.76 -12.74 -5.70
N HIS A 196 11.58 -12.74 -7.01
CA HIS A 196 10.54 -13.48 -7.72
C HIS A 196 10.84 -15.00 -7.76
N ILE A 197 10.85 -15.60 -6.58
CA ILE A 197 11.16 -17.04 -6.38
C ILE A 197 9.97 -17.87 -5.94
N GLY A 198 8.76 -17.29 -5.96
CA GLY A 198 7.50 -17.94 -5.61
C GLY A 198 6.89 -17.40 -4.33
N MET A 199 5.64 -17.82 -4.08
CA MET A 199 4.89 -17.44 -2.87
C MET A 199 5.50 -18.07 -1.62
N ARG A 200 5.66 -17.25 -0.57
CA ARG A 200 6.15 -17.67 0.73
C ARG A 200 5.72 -16.68 1.82
N PHE A 201 5.73 -17.12 3.05
CA PHE A 201 5.61 -16.17 4.16
C PHE A 201 6.92 -15.36 4.29
N PRO A 202 6.85 -14.04 4.51
CA PRO A 202 8.04 -13.19 4.61
C PRO A 202 9.07 -13.64 5.66
N LYS A 203 8.61 -14.27 6.75
CA LYS A 203 9.49 -14.83 7.78
C LYS A 203 10.32 -16.03 7.30
N ASP A 204 9.85 -16.71 6.28
CA ASP A 204 10.48 -17.91 5.69
C ASP A 204 11.26 -17.57 4.40
N ASP A 205 11.48 -16.28 4.13
CA ASP A 205 12.22 -15.84 2.95
C ASP A 205 13.65 -16.39 2.95
N GLN A 206 14.02 -17.02 1.83
CA GLN A 206 15.33 -17.63 1.61
C GLN A 206 16.10 -16.92 0.47
N ALA A 207 15.64 -15.73 0.04
CA ALA A 207 16.33 -14.97 -1.00
C ALA A 207 17.75 -14.60 -0.53
N ASP A 208 18.73 -14.85 -1.39
CA ASP A 208 20.12 -14.47 -1.17
C ASP A 208 20.56 -13.47 -2.25
N TYR A 209 20.94 -12.31 -1.80
CA TYR A 209 21.38 -11.21 -2.65
C TYR A 209 22.92 -11.09 -2.75
N GLY A 210 23.63 -12.11 -2.27
CA GLY A 210 25.09 -12.17 -2.25
C GLY A 210 25.70 -11.89 -0.87
N TRP A 211 24.86 -11.66 0.14
CA TRP A 211 25.28 -11.49 1.54
C TRP A 211 24.90 -12.66 2.44
N GLY A 212 24.29 -13.70 1.86
CA GLY A 212 23.73 -14.86 2.55
C GLY A 212 22.27 -14.67 2.93
N VAL A 213 21.56 -15.81 3.06
CA VAL A 213 20.15 -15.83 3.45
C VAL A 213 19.94 -15.10 4.79
N ASN A 214 18.91 -14.25 4.87
CA ASN A 214 18.56 -13.45 6.06
C ASN A 214 19.65 -12.44 6.49
N ASN A 215 20.58 -12.05 5.63
CA ASN A 215 21.64 -11.08 5.93
C ASN A 215 21.40 -9.68 5.34
N GLY A 216 20.18 -9.39 4.92
CA GLY A 216 19.77 -8.09 4.39
C GLY A 216 19.65 -8.09 2.87
N ARG A 217 18.92 -7.12 2.37
CA ARG A 217 18.55 -6.96 0.97
C ARG A 217 19.20 -5.70 0.38
N PRO A 218 19.35 -5.60 -0.96
CA PRO A 218 19.86 -4.38 -1.58
C PRO A 218 18.86 -3.23 -1.43
N VAL A 219 19.37 -2.05 -1.14
CA VAL A 219 18.61 -0.78 -1.15
C VAL A 219 19.21 0.12 -2.21
N TYR A 220 18.39 0.54 -3.16
CA TYR A 220 18.82 1.19 -4.39
C TYR A 220 18.76 2.71 -4.30
N PHE A 221 19.93 3.33 -4.41
CA PHE A 221 20.07 4.79 -4.41
C PHE A 221 19.49 5.40 -5.70
N VAL A 222 18.78 6.52 -5.56
CA VAL A 222 18.20 7.29 -6.70
C VAL A 222 19.28 8.10 -7.38
N THR A 223 19.92 7.57 -8.39
CA THR A 223 20.96 8.28 -9.15
C THR A 223 20.41 9.35 -10.08
N GLY A 224 19.18 9.15 -10.59
CA GLY A 224 18.57 9.95 -11.66
C GLY A 224 19.25 9.76 -13.03
N GLU A 225 19.94 8.64 -13.20
CA GLU A 225 20.60 8.19 -14.43
C GLU A 225 20.30 6.71 -14.64
N PRO A 226 20.44 6.17 -15.88
CA PRO A 226 20.27 4.75 -16.14
C PRO A 226 21.11 3.90 -15.19
N GLN A 227 20.50 2.88 -14.61
CA GLN A 227 21.11 1.98 -13.64
C GLN A 227 21.03 0.56 -14.16
N VAL A 228 21.96 -0.28 -13.68
CA VAL A 228 22.17 -1.65 -14.15
C VAL A 228 22.73 -1.68 -15.57
N GLN A 229 23.19 -2.81 -16.06
CA GLN A 229 23.74 -3.00 -17.40
C GLN A 229 23.04 -4.14 -18.13
N GLY A 230 23.16 -4.16 -19.45
CA GLY A 230 22.57 -5.20 -20.29
C GLY A 230 21.05 -5.13 -20.32
N LYS A 231 20.38 -6.27 -20.23
CA LYS A 231 18.92 -6.37 -20.34
C LYS A 231 18.16 -5.74 -19.15
N GLY A 232 18.83 -5.60 -18.00
CA GLY A 232 18.26 -5.01 -16.81
C GLY A 232 18.39 -3.48 -16.73
N MET A 233 19.03 -2.84 -17.70
CA MET A 233 19.26 -1.39 -17.67
C MET A 233 17.96 -0.62 -17.79
N ASN A 234 17.68 0.23 -16.78
CA ASN A 234 16.57 1.17 -16.82
C ASN A 234 16.93 2.43 -17.61
N ILE A 235 15.94 3.27 -17.90
CA ILE A 235 16.10 4.49 -18.70
C ILE A 235 15.87 5.76 -17.86
N SER A 236 16.22 5.72 -16.58
CA SER A 236 16.09 6.88 -15.69
C SER A 236 16.78 8.12 -16.27
N THR A 237 16.11 9.28 -16.14
CA THR A 237 16.57 10.57 -16.69
C THR A 237 16.67 11.68 -15.65
N GLY A 238 16.23 11.42 -14.43
CA GLY A 238 16.19 12.40 -13.35
C GLY A 238 15.61 11.79 -12.07
N THR A 239 15.34 12.64 -11.09
CA THR A 239 14.92 12.20 -9.75
C THR A 239 13.48 12.60 -9.39
N SER A 240 12.86 13.54 -10.13
CA SER A 240 11.60 14.19 -9.74
C SER A 240 10.44 13.23 -9.49
N SER A 241 10.33 12.13 -10.25
CA SER A 241 9.22 11.17 -10.10
C SER A 241 9.23 10.49 -8.73
N ILE A 242 10.40 10.23 -8.16
CA ILE A 242 10.57 9.59 -6.87
C ILE A 242 10.59 10.62 -5.74
N VAL A 243 11.47 11.61 -5.82
CA VAL A 243 11.61 12.59 -4.72
C VAL A 243 10.36 13.47 -4.58
N GLY A 244 9.57 13.64 -5.65
CA GLY A 244 8.25 14.28 -5.58
C GLY A 244 7.25 13.50 -4.73
N LYS A 245 7.32 12.18 -4.71
CA LYS A 245 6.52 11.34 -3.80
C LYS A 245 6.97 11.52 -2.34
N TYR A 246 8.27 11.54 -2.10
CA TYR A 246 8.81 11.88 -0.77
C TYR A 246 8.34 13.26 -0.32
N ALA A 247 8.50 14.28 -1.16
CA ALA A 247 8.11 15.65 -0.84
C ALA A 247 6.62 15.76 -0.47
N SER A 248 5.73 15.19 -1.29
CA SER A 248 4.29 15.23 -1.05
C SER A 248 3.88 14.43 0.19
N CYS A 249 4.43 13.22 0.37
CA CYS A 249 4.15 12.39 1.53
C CYS A 249 4.67 13.03 2.83
N PHE A 250 5.86 13.57 2.83
CA PHE A 250 6.45 14.20 3.99
C PHE A 250 5.72 15.52 4.37
N ALA A 251 5.37 16.35 3.38
CA ALA A 251 4.67 17.60 3.64
C ALA A 251 3.27 17.38 4.24
N LEU A 252 2.45 16.51 3.64
CA LEU A 252 1.11 16.20 4.15
C LEU A 252 1.20 15.36 5.43
N GLY A 253 2.13 14.41 5.49
CA GLY A 253 2.36 13.55 6.64
C GLY A 253 2.79 14.32 7.88
N SER A 254 3.66 15.33 7.73
CA SER A 254 4.04 16.24 8.83
C SER A 254 2.81 16.90 9.45
N LYS A 255 1.89 17.41 8.62
CA LYS A 255 0.65 18.03 9.09
C LYS A 255 -0.25 17.03 9.84
N ILE A 256 -0.47 15.84 9.28
CA ILE A 256 -1.38 14.83 9.84
C ILE A 256 -0.81 14.22 11.13
N LEU A 257 0.50 13.94 11.15
CA LEU A 257 1.14 13.29 12.29
C LEU A 257 1.41 14.24 13.47
N ALA A 258 1.45 15.55 13.25
CA ALA A 258 1.82 16.52 14.30
C ALA A 258 1.04 16.35 15.64
N PRO A 259 -0.29 16.07 15.65
CA PRO A 259 -1.02 15.87 16.89
C PRO A 259 -0.69 14.56 17.63
N TYR A 260 -0.15 13.57 16.93
CA TYR A 260 0.02 12.19 17.42
C TYR A 260 1.49 11.79 17.56
N TYR A 261 2.33 12.19 16.61
CA TYR A 261 3.74 11.82 16.47
C TYR A 261 4.61 13.04 16.16
N PRO A 262 4.70 14.03 17.08
CA PRO A 262 5.32 15.34 16.79
C PRO A 262 6.77 15.26 16.35
N GLU A 263 7.59 14.39 16.93
CA GLU A 263 9.01 14.24 16.59
C GLU A 263 9.23 13.73 15.15
N LEU A 264 8.41 12.75 14.71
CA LEU A 264 8.45 12.27 13.33
C LEU A 264 7.92 13.35 12.39
N ALA A 265 6.82 14.00 12.76
CA ALA A 265 6.20 15.05 11.97
C ALA A 265 7.16 16.22 11.68
N GLU A 266 7.88 16.70 12.69
CA GLU A 266 8.90 17.75 12.55
C GLU A 266 10.02 17.30 11.59
N ARG A 267 10.61 16.13 11.84
CA ARG A 267 11.72 15.58 11.05
C ARG A 267 11.37 15.40 9.57
N ILE A 268 10.21 14.81 9.25
CA ILE A 268 9.79 14.63 7.85
C ILE A 268 9.37 15.96 7.20
N GLY A 269 8.85 16.93 7.97
CA GLY A 269 8.53 18.27 7.50
C GLY A 269 9.76 18.99 6.95
N GLU A 270 10.90 18.90 7.64
CA GLU A 270 12.18 19.44 7.18
C GLU A 270 12.65 18.72 5.89
N LYS A 271 12.53 17.40 5.83
CA LYS A 271 12.93 16.59 4.67
C LYS A 271 12.07 16.85 3.43
N ALA A 272 10.81 17.25 3.60
CA ALA A 272 9.91 17.56 2.48
C ALA A 272 10.49 18.61 1.53
N LYS A 273 11.11 19.66 2.10
CA LYS A 273 11.72 20.73 1.32
C LYS A 273 12.96 20.24 0.55
N ASP A 274 13.83 19.49 1.19
CA ASP A 274 15.02 18.92 0.53
C ASP A 274 14.63 18.02 -0.66
N ALA A 275 13.61 17.16 -0.46
CA ALA A 275 13.07 16.31 -1.53
C ALA A 275 12.53 17.15 -2.70
N TYR A 276 11.76 18.19 -2.43
CA TYR A 276 11.24 19.08 -3.46
C TYR A 276 12.36 19.80 -4.21
N ASP A 277 13.30 20.38 -3.49
CA ASP A 277 14.43 21.12 -4.07
C ASP A 277 15.32 20.22 -4.95
N LEU A 278 15.53 18.96 -4.55
CA LEU A 278 16.25 17.98 -5.38
C LEU A 278 15.48 17.66 -6.66
N GLY A 279 14.17 17.47 -6.58
CA GLY A 279 13.32 17.22 -7.76
C GLY A 279 13.37 18.37 -8.77
N VAL A 280 13.40 19.61 -8.29
CA VAL A 280 13.54 20.79 -9.15
C VAL A 280 14.94 20.87 -9.78
N ARG A 281 16.00 20.58 -9.01
CA ARG A 281 17.37 20.63 -9.52
C ARG A 281 17.69 19.51 -10.52
N LYS A 282 17.07 18.35 -10.41
CA LYS A 282 17.32 17.16 -11.25
C LYS A 282 16.02 16.60 -11.84
N PRO A 283 15.35 17.35 -12.73
CA PRO A 283 14.08 16.97 -13.30
C PRO A 283 14.20 15.71 -14.16
N GLY A 284 13.11 14.94 -14.23
CA GLY A 284 13.04 13.69 -14.97
C GLY A 284 12.46 12.57 -14.12
N PHE A 285 12.48 11.36 -14.64
CA PHE A 285 11.94 10.20 -13.95
C PHE A 285 13.02 9.20 -13.56
N SER A 286 12.74 8.45 -12.49
CA SER A 286 13.53 7.28 -12.09
C SER A 286 12.67 6.05 -12.23
N GLN A 287 13.24 5.01 -12.80
CA GLN A 287 12.68 3.66 -12.79
C GLN A 287 13.28 2.82 -11.66
N THR A 288 12.62 1.72 -11.34
CA THR A 288 13.16 0.71 -10.45
C THR A 288 14.42 0.07 -11.06
N ALA A 289 15.34 -0.36 -10.21
CA ALA A 289 16.49 -1.16 -10.64
C ALA A 289 16.08 -2.65 -10.69
N SER A 290 16.46 -3.31 -11.77
CA SER A 290 16.18 -4.72 -11.99
C SER A 290 17.48 -5.43 -12.36
N VAL A 291 17.61 -6.70 -11.99
CA VAL A 291 18.77 -7.53 -12.32
C VAL A 291 18.49 -8.36 -13.58
N ARG A 292 17.24 -8.72 -13.84
CA ARG A 292 16.84 -9.59 -14.94
C ARG A 292 16.14 -8.85 -16.07
N SER A 293 15.19 -7.99 -15.74
CA SER A 293 14.44 -7.18 -16.71
C SER A 293 13.92 -5.89 -16.07
N PRO A 294 13.96 -4.74 -16.78
CA PRO A 294 13.37 -3.49 -16.26
C PRO A 294 11.84 -3.57 -16.25
N TYR A 295 11.22 -2.97 -15.26
CA TYR A 295 9.77 -2.71 -15.16
C TYR A 295 9.48 -1.43 -14.39
#